data_d4003ad6794e9406a5e5ddf508213cd6
#
_entry.id   d4003ad6794e9406a5e5ddf508213cd6
#
_cell.length_a   1.000
_cell.length_b   1.000
_cell.length_c   1.000
_cell.angle_alpha   90.00
_cell.angle_beta   90.00
_cell.angle_gamma   90.00
#
_symmetry.space_group_name_H-M   'P 1'
#
loop_
_entity.id
_entity.type
_entity.pdbx_description
1 polymer ?
#
loop_
_entity_poly.entity_id
_entity_poly.type
_entity_poly.pdbx_seq_one_letter_code
_entity_poly.pdbx_strand_id
1 'polypeptide(L)'
;MNIKKLIKTTKKPEIYTPGTAMMWTDEHISTQLLETHLSQDTDLASRREGTISSTVQWILEQVPGEGLNILDLGCGPGLYAERLARAGHRVTGMDVSANSLSYAKKSAQSNKLAVSYLQQDYLELTAENSYDLILLIFTDFGVLVPEQRTHLLNKIYRALKPGGTFLFDVLNHNGAVTTTAAKDWELSLKGFWRDSPYLALSESFYYEEEQVSLNQHTIIDEDGGREVYRFWIHTFSQNDLAVLLSAAGFRTTACSDGVLPDSELYGSEAVTFCLASK
;
A
#
# COMPACT_ATOMS: atom_id res chain seq x y z
N MET A 1 -31.20 -1.20 15.09
CA MET A 1 -29.89 -1.92 15.25
C MET A 1 -30.13 -3.33 15.72
N ASN A 2 -29.51 -4.39 15.13
CA ASN A 2 -29.67 -5.79 15.54
C ASN A 2 -28.37 -6.26 16.25
N ILE A 3 -28.41 -6.34 17.58
CA ILE A 3 -27.25 -6.68 18.43
C ILE A 3 -26.66 -8.06 18.08
N LYS A 4 -27.49 -9.08 17.78
CA LYS A 4 -26.98 -10.41 17.40
C LYS A 4 -26.14 -10.37 16.10
N LYS A 5 -26.59 -9.57 15.13
CA LYS A 5 -25.82 -9.37 13.90
C LYS A 5 -24.52 -8.60 14.19
N LEU A 6 -24.58 -7.61 15.10
CA LEU A 6 -23.40 -6.84 15.47
C LEU A 6 -22.35 -7.74 16.12
N ILE A 7 -22.73 -8.53 17.12
CA ILE A 7 -21.84 -9.50 17.77
C ILE A 7 -21.20 -10.45 16.74
N LYS A 8 -21.94 -10.87 15.71
CA LYS A 8 -21.39 -11.74 14.66
C LYS A 8 -20.35 -11.01 13.80
N THR A 9 -20.61 -9.74 13.49
CA THR A 9 -19.72 -8.94 12.62
C THR A 9 -18.42 -8.55 13.33
N THR A 10 -18.47 -8.31 14.64
CA THR A 10 -17.32 -7.88 15.46
C THR A 10 -16.52 -9.05 16.07
N LYS A 11 -16.82 -10.29 15.74
CA LYS A 11 -15.99 -11.45 16.11
C LYS A 11 -14.75 -11.56 15.24
N LYS A 12 -13.68 -12.14 15.81
CA LYS A 12 -12.51 -12.57 15.05
C LYS A 12 -12.98 -13.44 13.86
N PRO A 13 -12.76 -13.02 12.59
CA PRO A 13 -13.17 -13.82 11.44
C PRO A 13 -12.22 -15.00 11.22
N GLU A 14 -12.56 -15.89 10.30
CA GLU A 14 -11.59 -16.82 9.73
C GLU A 14 -10.51 -16.03 8.99
N ILE A 15 -9.27 -16.55 9.01
CA ILE A 15 -8.14 -15.88 8.39
C ILE A 15 -8.42 -15.58 6.91
N TYR A 16 -7.95 -14.44 6.44
CA TYR A 16 -8.12 -13.92 5.07
C TYR A 16 -9.57 -13.74 4.60
N THR A 17 -10.56 -13.84 5.50
CA THR A 17 -11.94 -13.47 5.14
C THR A 17 -11.97 -12.02 4.64
N PRO A 18 -12.45 -11.75 3.41
CA PRO A 18 -12.48 -10.39 2.87
C PRO A 18 -13.44 -9.48 3.64
N GLY A 19 -13.20 -8.18 3.60
CA GLY A 19 -14.19 -7.16 3.98
C GLY A 19 -15.39 -7.18 3.04
N THR A 20 -16.41 -6.41 3.38
CA THR A 20 -17.60 -6.23 2.51
C THR A 20 -17.49 -4.99 1.63
N ALA A 21 -16.51 -4.13 1.87
CA ALA A 21 -16.26 -2.89 1.15
C ALA A 21 -14.74 -2.60 1.07
N MET A 22 -14.37 -1.74 0.13
CA MET A 22 -13.00 -1.28 -0.11
C MET A 22 -12.94 0.23 0.03
N MET A 23 -12.09 0.74 0.92
CA MET A 23 -12.00 2.18 1.20
C MET A 23 -11.43 2.99 0.04
N TRP A 24 -10.53 2.42 -0.77
CA TRP A 24 -9.83 3.11 -1.86
C TRP A 24 -10.75 3.51 -3.02
N THR A 25 -11.87 2.80 -3.18
CA THR A 25 -12.85 3.00 -4.27
C THR A 25 -14.15 3.63 -3.79
N ASP A 26 -14.34 3.81 -2.48
CA ASP A 26 -15.46 4.59 -1.93
C ASP A 26 -15.25 6.08 -2.21
N GLU A 27 -16.24 6.76 -2.75
CA GLU A 27 -16.11 8.16 -3.20
C GLU A 27 -15.82 9.12 -2.04
N HIS A 28 -16.49 8.95 -0.91
CA HIS A 28 -16.28 9.79 0.27
C HIS A 28 -14.92 9.49 0.91
N ILE A 29 -14.67 8.22 1.24
CA ILE A 29 -13.44 7.82 1.95
C ILE A 29 -12.19 8.11 1.11
N SER A 30 -12.21 7.85 -0.20
CA SER A 30 -11.06 8.14 -1.06
C SER A 30 -10.73 9.63 -1.16
N THR A 31 -11.72 10.51 -0.95
CA THR A 31 -11.49 11.97 -0.83
C THR A 31 -10.76 12.28 0.48
N GLN A 32 -11.20 11.72 1.60
CA GLN A 32 -10.53 11.90 2.90
C GLN A 32 -9.11 11.30 2.89
N LEU A 33 -8.92 10.16 2.23
CA LEU A 33 -7.61 9.54 2.04
C LEU A 33 -6.68 10.43 1.22
N LEU A 34 -7.17 11.09 0.16
CA LEU A 34 -6.35 12.01 -0.62
C LEU A 34 -5.84 13.18 0.24
N GLU A 35 -6.67 13.76 1.10
CA GLU A 35 -6.25 14.78 2.05
C GLU A 35 -5.17 14.26 3.00
N THR A 36 -5.33 13.03 3.50
CA THR A 36 -4.34 12.36 4.35
C THR A 36 -3.01 12.12 3.62
N HIS A 37 -3.06 11.67 2.35
CA HIS A 37 -1.86 11.50 1.52
C HIS A 37 -1.06 12.79 1.32
N LEU A 38 -1.75 13.93 1.24
CA LEU A 38 -1.13 15.23 0.98
C LEU A 38 -0.72 15.96 2.26
N SER A 39 -1.17 15.49 3.42
CA SER A 39 -0.83 16.08 4.72
C SER A 39 0.67 15.90 5.02
N GLN A 40 1.27 16.93 5.63
CA GLN A 40 2.64 16.88 6.14
C GLN A 40 2.67 16.68 7.67
N ASP A 41 1.49 16.65 8.31
CA ASP A 41 1.34 16.47 9.76
C ASP A 41 1.27 14.99 10.15
N THR A 42 0.95 14.13 9.19
CA THR A 42 0.81 12.67 9.38
C THR A 42 1.40 11.89 8.21
N ASP A 43 1.78 10.65 8.49
CA ASP A 43 2.28 9.67 7.53
C ASP A 43 1.38 8.43 7.43
N LEU A 44 0.10 8.59 7.79
CA LEU A 44 -0.88 7.48 7.81
C LEU A 44 -1.23 6.89 6.45
N ALA A 45 -1.15 7.68 5.37
CA ALA A 45 -1.47 7.21 4.02
C ALA A 45 -0.30 7.35 3.03
N SER A 46 0.63 8.26 3.30
CA SER A 46 1.88 8.44 2.55
C SER A 46 2.95 8.97 3.48
N ARG A 47 4.21 8.73 3.16
CA ARG A 47 5.33 9.35 3.85
C ARG A 47 5.35 10.85 3.62
N ARG A 48 5.98 11.58 4.54
CA ARG A 48 6.15 13.03 4.43
C ARG A 48 7.07 13.39 3.25
N GLU A 49 6.94 14.60 2.74
CA GLU A 49 7.64 15.06 1.55
C GLU A 49 9.16 14.88 1.60
N GLY A 50 9.78 15.19 2.75
CA GLY A 50 11.22 15.02 2.96
C GLY A 50 11.65 13.55 2.85
N THR A 51 10.89 12.65 3.48
CA THR A 51 11.12 11.21 3.43
C THR A 51 10.93 10.65 2.02
N ILE A 52 9.88 11.07 1.31
CA ILE A 52 9.68 10.65 -0.08
C ILE A 52 10.86 11.09 -0.94
N SER A 53 11.36 12.32 -0.76
CA SER A 53 12.47 12.85 -1.55
C SER A 53 13.78 12.09 -1.31
N SER A 54 14.12 11.80 -0.04
CA SER A 54 15.30 10.97 0.28
C SER A 54 15.14 9.51 -0.15
N THR A 55 13.93 8.95 -0.04
CA THR A 55 13.66 7.58 -0.54
C THR A 55 13.82 7.51 -2.06
N VAL A 56 13.32 8.50 -2.82
CA VAL A 56 13.50 8.53 -4.29
C VAL A 56 14.98 8.65 -4.65
N GLN A 57 15.74 9.50 -3.95
CA GLN A 57 17.18 9.58 -4.16
C GLN A 57 17.86 8.23 -3.91
N TRP A 58 17.56 7.58 -2.80
CA TRP A 58 18.08 6.24 -2.48
C TRP A 58 17.70 5.20 -3.55
N ILE A 59 16.44 5.18 -4.02
CA ILE A 59 15.99 4.29 -5.11
C ILE A 59 16.86 4.47 -6.36
N LEU A 60 17.12 5.70 -6.77
CA LEU A 60 17.89 6.01 -7.97
C LEU A 60 19.39 5.64 -7.81
N GLU A 61 19.92 5.67 -6.59
CA GLU A 61 21.27 5.17 -6.28
C GLU A 61 21.35 3.64 -6.37
N GLN A 62 20.27 2.93 -5.97
CA GLN A 62 20.20 1.46 -6.06
C GLN A 62 19.99 0.95 -7.49
N VAL A 63 19.29 1.71 -8.33
CA VAL A 63 18.95 1.34 -9.72
C VAL A 63 19.43 2.44 -10.66
N PRO A 64 20.76 2.56 -10.88
CA PRO A 64 21.30 3.62 -11.69
C PRO A 64 20.91 3.43 -13.17
N GLY A 65 20.63 4.53 -13.86
CA GLY A 65 20.31 4.55 -15.28
C GLY A 65 19.62 5.85 -15.69
N GLU A 66 19.66 6.17 -16.98
CA GLU A 66 19.01 7.34 -17.54
C GLU A 66 17.76 6.93 -18.32
N GLY A 67 16.70 7.72 -18.23
CA GLY A 67 15.48 7.51 -19.00
C GLY A 67 14.81 6.15 -18.80
N LEU A 68 14.91 5.56 -17.61
CA LEU A 68 14.29 4.29 -17.27
C LEU A 68 12.77 4.34 -17.49
N ASN A 69 12.19 3.21 -17.92
CA ASN A 69 10.75 3.02 -17.88
C ASN A 69 10.39 2.48 -16.51
N ILE A 70 9.69 3.26 -15.71
CA ILE A 70 9.33 2.95 -14.32
C ILE A 70 7.82 2.75 -14.21
N LEU A 71 7.40 1.70 -13.50
CA LEU A 71 6.02 1.48 -13.10
C LEU A 71 5.92 1.66 -11.58
N ASP A 72 5.03 2.55 -11.14
CA ASP A 72 4.73 2.82 -9.74
C ASP A 72 3.35 2.22 -9.44
N LEU A 73 3.33 1.07 -8.76
CA LEU A 73 2.11 0.33 -8.38
C LEU A 73 1.56 0.87 -7.07
N GLY A 74 0.25 1.13 -7.02
CA GLY A 74 -0.35 1.83 -5.89
C GLY A 74 0.15 3.27 -5.77
N CYS A 75 0.31 3.98 -6.89
CA CYS A 75 0.98 5.29 -6.93
C CYS A 75 0.23 6.41 -6.17
N GLY A 76 -1.01 6.19 -5.76
CA GLY A 76 -1.83 7.19 -5.07
C GLY A 76 -1.88 8.53 -5.82
N PRO A 77 -1.64 9.67 -5.12
CA PRO A 77 -1.62 10.99 -5.74
C PRO A 77 -0.35 11.28 -6.55
N GLY A 78 0.51 10.28 -6.83
CA GLY A 78 1.67 10.39 -7.71
C GLY A 78 2.92 11.01 -7.08
N LEU A 79 3.04 10.97 -5.76
CA LEU A 79 4.12 11.66 -5.04
C LEU A 79 5.52 11.12 -5.38
N TYR A 80 5.68 9.80 -5.56
CA TYR A 80 6.91 9.18 -6.06
C TYR A 80 7.04 9.36 -7.57
N ALA A 81 5.96 9.08 -8.31
CA ALA A 81 5.93 9.14 -9.77
C ALA A 81 6.40 10.49 -10.32
N GLU A 82 5.95 11.61 -9.75
CA GLU A 82 6.37 12.95 -10.18
C GLU A 82 7.85 13.22 -9.92
N ARG A 83 8.40 12.77 -8.80
CA ARG A 83 9.83 12.97 -8.47
C ARG A 83 10.73 12.17 -9.39
N LEU A 84 10.34 10.95 -9.72
CA LEU A 84 11.04 10.10 -10.69
C LEU A 84 10.98 10.71 -12.11
N ALA A 85 9.84 11.29 -12.49
CA ALA A 85 9.72 11.99 -13.78
C ALA A 85 10.57 13.26 -13.82
N ARG A 86 10.67 14.04 -12.73
CA ARG A 86 11.61 15.17 -12.62
C ARG A 86 13.07 14.76 -12.73
N ALA A 87 13.41 13.55 -12.29
CA ALA A 87 14.74 12.96 -12.47
C ALA A 87 15.03 12.47 -13.90
N GLY A 88 14.09 12.64 -14.85
CA GLY A 88 14.27 12.33 -16.26
C GLY A 88 13.82 10.93 -16.70
N HIS A 89 13.08 10.21 -15.84
CA HIS A 89 12.57 8.88 -16.16
C HIS A 89 11.19 8.92 -16.81
N ARG A 90 10.83 7.89 -17.55
CA ARG A 90 9.49 7.67 -18.11
C ARG A 90 8.65 6.89 -17.11
N VAL A 91 7.67 7.54 -16.50
CA VAL A 91 6.93 6.97 -15.37
C VAL A 91 5.48 6.66 -15.76
N THR A 92 5.03 5.47 -15.40
CA THR A 92 3.63 5.08 -15.39
C THR A 92 3.23 4.85 -13.94
N GLY A 93 2.22 5.57 -13.46
CA GLY A 93 1.59 5.32 -12.16
C GLY A 93 0.31 4.51 -12.34
N MET A 94 0.06 3.52 -11.49
CA MET A 94 -1.13 2.68 -11.51
C MET A 94 -1.78 2.69 -10.13
N ASP A 95 -3.08 2.99 -10.06
CA ASP A 95 -3.85 2.99 -8.82
C ASP A 95 -5.34 2.69 -9.08
N VAL A 96 -6.05 2.22 -8.07
CA VAL A 96 -7.50 1.98 -8.16
C VAL A 96 -8.32 3.22 -7.84
N SER A 97 -7.75 4.18 -7.07
CA SER A 97 -8.43 5.37 -6.60
C SER A 97 -8.56 6.44 -7.69
N ALA A 98 -9.78 6.66 -8.17
CA ALA A 98 -10.08 7.70 -9.15
C ALA A 98 -9.74 9.11 -8.62
N ASN A 99 -9.99 9.38 -7.33
CA ASN A 99 -9.72 10.68 -6.71
C ASN A 99 -8.21 10.96 -6.65
N SER A 100 -7.41 10.00 -6.20
CA SER A 100 -5.94 10.12 -6.17
C SER A 100 -5.37 10.32 -7.57
N LEU A 101 -5.82 9.55 -8.56
CA LEU A 101 -5.36 9.69 -9.93
C LEU A 101 -5.82 11.00 -10.61
N SER A 102 -7.00 11.51 -10.26
CA SER A 102 -7.46 12.83 -10.74
C SER A 102 -6.54 13.94 -10.26
N TYR A 103 -6.14 13.88 -8.99
CA TYR A 103 -5.16 14.80 -8.43
C TYR A 103 -3.80 14.64 -9.12
N ALA A 104 -3.27 13.41 -9.20
CA ALA A 104 -1.98 13.10 -9.81
C ALA A 104 -1.86 13.64 -11.25
N LYS A 105 -2.90 13.43 -12.08
CA LYS A 105 -2.96 13.95 -13.45
C LYS A 105 -2.90 15.47 -13.51
N LYS A 106 -3.68 16.15 -12.65
CA LYS A 106 -3.69 17.63 -12.57
C LYS A 106 -2.35 18.18 -12.09
N SER A 107 -1.76 17.55 -11.08
CA SER A 107 -0.46 17.93 -10.52
C SER A 107 0.64 17.78 -11.57
N ALA A 108 0.75 16.62 -12.22
CA ALA A 108 1.74 16.37 -13.27
C ALA A 108 1.59 17.36 -14.44
N GLN A 109 0.35 17.65 -14.89
CA GLN A 109 0.09 18.64 -15.94
C GLN A 109 0.55 20.04 -15.53
N SER A 110 0.22 20.46 -14.31
CA SER A 110 0.62 21.79 -13.79
C SER A 110 2.14 21.93 -13.68
N ASN A 111 2.82 20.85 -13.33
CA ASN A 111 4.27 20.77 -13.25
C ASN A 111 4.96 20.47 -14.59
N LYS A 112 4.21 20.32 -15.70
CA LYS A 112 4.71 19.97 -17.04
C LYS A 112 5.52 18.67 -17.05
N LEU A 113 5.09 17.67 -16.27
CA LEU A 113 5.72 16.36 -16.19
C LEU A 113 4.99 15.36 -17.09
N ALA A 114 5.75 14.56 -17.83
CA ALA A 114 5.22 13.50 -18.67
C ALA A 114 5.07 12.19 -17.86
N VAL A 115 4.03 12.11 -17.03
CA VAL A 115 3.66 10.90 -16.30
C VAL A 115 2.38 10.33 -16.88
N SER A 116 2.35 9.03 -17.16
CA SER A 116 1.13 8.31 -17.54
C SER A 116 0.46 7.74 -16.31
N TYR A 117 -0.86 7.93 -16.16
CA TYR A 117 -1.61 7.38 -15.02
C TYR A 117 -2.73 6.45 -15.49
N LEU A 118 -2.74 5.22 -14.97
CA LEU A 118 -3.71 4.16 -15.27
C LEU A 118 -4.59 3.88 -14.05
N GLN A 119 -5.90 3.93 -14.23
CA GLN A 119 -6.83 3.49 -13.19
C GLN A 119 -7.07 1.99 -13.36
N GLN A 120 -6.36 1.19 -12.56
CA GLN A 120 -6.40 -0.26 -12.64
C GLN A 120 -5.90 -0.88 -11.34
N ASP A 121 -6.47 -2.03 -10.97
CA ASP A 121 -5.91 -2.88 -9.93
C ASP A 121 -4.59 -3.49 -10.42
N TYR A 122 -3.52 -3.35 -9.67
CA TYR A 122 -2.22 -3.93 -10.02
C TYR A 122 -2.24 -5.46 -10.07
N LEU A 123 -3.20 -6.10 -9.40
CA LEU A 123 -3.45 -7.54 -9.56
C LEU A 123 -3.91 -7.91 -10.98
N GLU A 124 -4.33 -6.95 -11.78
CA GLU A 124 -4.71 -7.12 -13.20
C GLU A 124 -3.60 -6.71 -14.19
N LEU A 125 -2.38 -6.44 -13.72
CA LEU A 125 -1.25 -6.05 -14.57
C LEU A 125 -1.02 -7.07 -15.70
N THR A 126 -0.95 -6.60 -16.96
CA THR A 126 -0.78 -7.44 -18.16
C THR A 126 0.46 -7.09 -18.98
N ALA A 127 1.24 -6.09 -18.56
CA ALA A 127 2.44 -5.67 -19.28
C ALA A 127 3.48 -6.81 -19.37
N GLU A 128 4.24 -6.85 -20.45
CA GLU A 128 5.33 -7.81 -20.66
C GLU A 128 6.60 -7.10 -21.11
N ASN A 129 7.73 -7.42 -20.46
CA ASN A 129 9.08 -6.90 -20.80
C ASN A 129 9.11 -5.39 -21.09
N SER A 130 8.38 -4.60 -20.28
CA SER A 130 8.13 -3.18 -20.54
C SER A 130 8.89 -2.24 -19.62
N TYR A 131 9.20 -2.67 -18.40
CA TYR A 131 9.72 -1.79 -17.36
C TYR A 131 11.14 -2.19 -16.94
N ASP A 132 11.95 -1.17 -16.70
CA ASP A 132 13.30 -1.31 -16.14
C ASP A 132 13.25 -1.39 -14.62
N LEU A 133 12.29 -0.69 -14.00
CA LEU A 133 12.03 -0.65 -12.57
C LEU A 133 10.53 -0.72 -12.32
N ILE A 134 10.11 -1.55 -11.38
CA ILE A 134 8.75 -1.57 -10.84
C ILE A 134 8.84 -1.30 -9.34
N LEU A 135 8.02 -0.36 -8.85
CA LEU A 135 7.91 0.02 -7.46
C LEU A 135 6.59 -0.47 -6.86
N LEU A 136 6.62 -0.84 -5.59
CA LEU A 136 5.43 -1.06 -4.74
C LEU A 136 5.79 -0.58 -3.34
N ILE A 137 5.51 0.69 -3.06
CA ILE A 137 6.01 1.42 -1.89
C ILE A 137 4.88 1.70 -0.89
N PHE A 138 5.25 1.85 0.37
CA PHE A 138 4.43 2.06 1.55
C PHE A 138 3.83 0.77 2.10
N THR A 139 4.65 -0.28 2.14
CA THR A 139 4.35 -1.61 2.75
C THR A 139 3.17 -2.36 2.12
N ASP A 140 2.74 -1.95 0.93
CA ASP A 140 1.54 -2.44 0.26
C ASP A 140 1.63 -3.94 -0.09
N PHE A 141 2.84 -4.48 -0.31
CA PHE A 141 3.07 -5.91 -0.48
C PHE A 141 2.60 -6.74 0.73
N GLY A 142 2.70 -6.17 1.93
CA GLY A 142 2.33 -6.82 3.20
C GLY A 142 0.82 -6.88 3.46
N VAL A 143 -0.02 -6.11 2.77
CA VAL A 143 -1.48 -6.16 2.93
C VAL A 143 -2.15 -7.23 2.07
N LEU A 144 -1.44 -7.74 1.07
CA LEU A 144 -1.95 -8.78 0.18
C LEU A 144 -1.99 -10.13 0.90
N VAL A 145 -3.03 -10.92 0.63
CA VAL A 145 -3.08 -12.32 1.08
C VAL A 145 -2.10 -13.19 0.26
N PRO A 146 -1.66 -14.37 0.75
CA PRO A 146 -0.59 -15.17 0.11
C PRO A 146 -0.82 -15.45 -1.38
N GLU A 147 -2.04 -15.78 -1.78
CA GLU A 147 -2.38 -16.06 -3.18
C GLU A 147 -2.24 -14.82 -4.06
N GLN A 148 -2.66 -13.66 -3.56
CA GLN A 148 -2.52 -12.38 -4.28
C GLN A 148 -1.05 -11.99 -4.43
N ARG A 149 -0.23 -12.19 -3.40
CA ARG A 149 1.24 -11.94 -3.49
C ARG A 149 1.88 -12.79 -4.57
N THR A 150 1.61 -14.09 -4.57
CA THR A 150 2.13 -15.01 -5.60
C THR A 150 1.68 -14.59 -6.99
N HIS A 151 0.41 -14.23 -7.13
CA HIS A 151 -0.14 -13.78 -8.40
C HIS A 151 0.53 -12.49 -8.89
N LEU A 152 0.67 -11.49 -8.00
CA LEU A 152 1.31 -10.23 -8.31
C LEU A 152 2.79 -10.39 -8.67
N LEU A 153 3.55 -11.18 -7.93
CA LEU A 153 4.95 -11.45 -8.23
C LEU A 153 5.15 -12.03 -9.63
N ASN A 154 4.30 -12.97 -10.04
CA ASN A 154 4.35 -13.52 -11.40
C ASN A 154 4.06 -12.46 -12.47
N LYS A 155 3.13 -11.53 -12.21
CA LYS A 155 2.81 -10.44 -13.14
C LYS A 155 3.95 -9.42 -13.21
N ILE A 156 4.52 -9.04 -12.08
CA ILE A 156 5.68 -8.14 -12.01
C ILE A 156 6.87 -8.76 -12.75
N TYR A 157 7.16 -10.04 -12.53
CA TYR A 157 8.23 -10.74 -13.22
C TYR A 157 8.05 -10.69 -14.75
N ARG A 158 6.83 -10.90 -15.24
CA ARG A 158 6.54 -10.78 -16.68
C ARG A 158 6.71 -9.35 -17.20
N ALA A 159 6.24 -8.36 -16.44
CA ALA A 159 6.25 -6.95 -16.81
C ALA A 159 7.66 -6.36 -16.88
N LEU A 160 8.57 -6.86 -16.05
CA LEU A 160 9.99 -6.46 -16.06
C LEU A 160 10.70 -6.92 -17.33
N LYS A 161 11.55 -6.06 -17.86
CA LYS A 161 12.56 -6.42 -18.89
C LYS A 161 13.58 -7.41 -18.30
N PRO A 162 14.28 -8.18 -19.13
CA PRO A 162 15.46 -8.94 -18.67
C PRO A 162 16.46 -7.99 -17.98
N GLY A 163 16.85 -8.33 -16.74
CA GLY A 163 17.70 -7.48 -15.90
C GLY A 163 16.99 -6.33 -15.20
N GLY A 164 15.67 -6.18 -15.38
CA GLY A 164 14.87 -5.19 -14.67
C GLY A 164 14.72 -5.52 -13.19
N THR A 165 14.41 -4.52 -12.37
CA THR A 165 14.36 -4.59 -10.92
C THR A 165 12.95 -4.36 -10.39
N PHE A 166 12.51 -5.20 -9.46
CA PHE A 166 11.37 -4.95 -8.57
C PHE A 166 11.90 -4.41 -7.24
N LEU A 167 11.42 -3.25 -6.82
CA LEU A 167 11.76 -2.62 -5.55
C LEU A 167 10.47 -2.39 -4.77
N PHE A 168 10.44 -2.86 -3.54
CA PHE A 168 9.29 -2.73 -2.66
C PHE A 168 9.74 -2.66 -1.20
N ASP A 169 8.83 -2.26 -0.34
CA ASP A 169 9.07 -2.26 1.09
C ASP A 169 7.99 -3.05 1.84
N VAL A 170 8.36 -3.57 2.99
CA VAL A 170 7.52 -4.37 3.87
C VAL A 170 7.78 -4.04 5.33
N LEU A 171 6.80 -4.30 6.18
CA LEU A 171 7.05 -4.39 7.62
C LEU A 171 7.88 -5.64 7.91
N ASN A 172 8.92 -5.47 8.69
CA ASN A 172 9.67 -6.58 9.29
C ASN A 172 9.13 -6.93 10.69
N HIS A 173 9.74 -7.87 11.37
CA HIS A 173 9.26 -8.30 12.70
C HIS A 173 9.32 -7.22 13.78
N ASN A 174 10.15 -6.18 13.63
CA ASN A 174 10.16 -5.03 14.56
C ASN A 174 8.93 -4.13 14.36
N GLY A 175 8.32 -4.14 13.15
CA GLY A 175 7.06 -3.47 12.86
C GLY A 175 5.81 -4.29 13.21
N ALA A 176 5.98 -5.50 13.77
CA ALA A 176 4.87 -6.38 14.08
C ALA A 176 3.96 -5.82 15.20
N VAL A 177 2.68 -5.71 14.91
CA VAL A 177 1.65 -5.42 15.92
C VAL A 177 1.12 -6.75 16.43
N THR A 178 1.74 -7.29 17.48
CA THR A 178 1.39 -8.61 18.05
C THR A 178 0.32 -8.55 19.14
N THR A 179 -0.11 -7.36 19.52
CA THR A 179 -1.14 -7.20 20.56
C THR A 179 -2.53 -7.20 19.94
N THR A 180 -3.44 -8.00 20.50
CA THR A 180 -4.88 -7.77 20.30
C THR A 180 -5.17 -6.38 20.87
N ALA A 181 -5.28 -5.41 19.98
CA ALA A 181 -5.50 -4.03 20.38
C ALA A 181 -6.85 -3.86 21.04
N ALA A 182 -6.96 -2.78 21.78
CA ALA A 182 -8.20 -2.33 22.37
C ALA A 182 -9.30 -2.25 21.31
N LYS A 183 -10.50 -2.68 21.69
CA LYS A 183 -11.70 -2.34 20.95
C LYS A 183 -11.96 -0.87 21.14
N ASP A 184 -12.12 -0.18 20.03
CA ASP A 184 -12.43 1.25 20.01
C ASP A 184 -13.72 1.52 19.23
N TRP A 185 -14.34 2.65 19.52
CA TRP A 185 -15.55 3.06 18.83
C TRP A 185 -15.60 4.58 18.66
N GLU A 186 -16.20 4.99 17.56
CA GLU A 186 -16.44 6.39 17.23
C GLU A 186 -17.91 6.56 16.84
N LEU A 187 -18.58 7.53 17.44
CA LEU A 187 -19.91 7.97 17.03
C LEU A 187 -19.80 9.41 16.50
N SER A 188 -20.14 9.61 15.25
CA SER A 188 -19.97 10.90 14.59
C SER A 188 -21.18 11.27 13.73
N LEU A 189 -21.46 12.57 13.60
CA LEU A 189 -22.46 13.07 12.65
C LEU A 189 -21.94 13.06 11.22
N LYS A 190 -20.63 13.20 11.03
CA LYS A 190 -19.88 13.09 9.77
C LYS A 190 -18.38 12.97 10.08
N GLY A 191 -17.62 12.34 9.23
CA GLY A 191 -16.18 12.20 9.43
C GLY A 191 -15.52 11.40 8.34
N PHE A 192 -14.45 10.71 8.69
CA PHE A 192 -13.64 9.93 7.74
C PHE A 192 -14.46 8.87 6.99
N TRP A 193 -15.30 8.12 7.71
CA TRP A 193 -16.02 6.98 7.13
C TRP A 193 -17.26 7.36 6.31
N ARG A 194 -17.97 8.45 6.70
CA ARG A 194 -19.22 8.90 6.07
C ARG A 194 -19.39 10.39 6.19
N ASP A 195 -20.12 10.97 5.27
CA ASP A 195 -20.63 12.35 5.31
C ASP A 195 -21.99 12.49 6.03
N SER A 196 -22.51 11.40 6.58
CA SER A 196 -23.75 11.26 7.36
C SER A 196 -23.47 10.59 8.72
N PRO A 197 -24.43 10.53 9.65
CA PRO A 197 -24.23 9.91 10.96
C PRO A 197 -23.80 8.44 10.87
N TYR A 198 -22.79 8.07 11.64
CA TYR A 198 -22.28 6.69 11.69
C TYR A 198 -21.75 6.30 13.07
N LEU A 199 -21.72 5.00 13.31
CA LEU A 199 -20.95 4.35 14.37
C LEU A 199 -19.85 3.50 13.72
N ALA A 200 -18.59 3.79 14.01
CA ALA A 200 -17.45 2.96 13.67
C ALA A 200 -17.03 2.12 14.87
N LEU A 201 -16.83 0.82 14.65
CA LEU A 201 -16.28 -0.11 15.63
C LEU A 201 -14.96 -0.62 15.08
N SER A 202 -13.87 -0.35 15.79
CA SER A 202 -12.51 -0.73 15.39
C SER A 202 -11.99 -1.84 16.29
N GLU A 203 -11.48 -2.89 15.70
CA GLU A 203 -10.96 -4.06 16.40
C GLU A 203 -9.71 -4.55 15.69
N SER A 204 -8.73 -5.02 16.48
CA SER A 204 -7.54 -5.69 15.93
C SER A 204 -7.47 -7.11 16.46
N PHE A 205 -7.02 -8.02 15.61
CA PHE A 205 -6.83 -9.43 15.92
C PHE A 205 -5.44 -9.87 15.48
N TYR A 206 -4.85 -10.80 16.22
CA TYR A 206 -3.61 -11.44 15.85
C TYR A 206 -3.82 -12.95 15.64
N TYR A 207 -3.24 -13.51 14.57
CA TYR A 207 -3.25 -14.92 14.22
C TYR A 207 -1.84 -15.45 14.43
N GLU A 208 -1.65 -16.18 15.53
CA GLU A 208 -0.33 -16.59 16.02
C GLU A 208 0.35 -17.58 15.08
N GLU A 209 -0.40 -18.53 14.52
CA GLU A 209 0.15 -19.57 13.65
C GLU A 209 0.68 -18.98 12.32
N GLU A 210 -0.06 -18.03 11.77
CA GLU A 210 0.27 -17.37 10.50
C GLU A 210 1.09 -16.08 10.68
N GLN A 211 1.26 -15.61 11.91
CA GLN A 211 1.93 -14.36 12.27
C GLN A 211 1.39 -13.15 11.50
N VAL A 212 0.06 -13.05 11.42
CA VAL A 212 -0.62 -11.98 10.70
C VAL A 212 -1.56 -11.22 11.63
N SER A 213 -1.58 -9.91 11.50
CA SER A 213 -2.52 -9.02 12.18
C SER A 213 -3.67 -8.65 11.25
N LEU A 214 -4.84 -8.45 11.82
CA LEU A 214 -6.00 -7.91 11.14
C LEU A 214 -6.50 -6.66 11.86
N ASN A 215 -6.57 -5.54 11.16
CA ASN A 215 -7.36 -4.39 11.59
C ASN A 215 -8.72 -4.44 10.90
N GLN A 216 -9.80 -4.49 11.70
CA GLN A 216 -11.17 -4.54 11.22
C GLN A 216 -11.93 -3.29 11.67
N HIS A 217 -12.61 -2.65 10.72
CA HIS A 217 -13.52 -1.56 11.01
C HIS A 217 -14.92 -1.92 10.51
N THR A 218 -15.90 -1.86 11.40
CA THR A 218 -17.31 -2.07 11.08
C THR A 218 -18.03 -0.73 11.16
N ILE A 219 -18.47 -0.22 10.02
CA ILE A 219 -19.17 1.06 9.90
C ILE A 219 -20.66 0.80 9.81
N ILE A 220 -21.42 1.43 10.67
CA ILE A 220 -22.87 1.28 10.78
C ILE A 220 -23.50 2.65 10.53
N ASP A 221 -24.34 2.74 9.52
CA ASP A 221 -25.11 3.95 9.21
C ASP A 221 -26.40 4.08 10.07
N GLU A 222 -27.08 5.21 9.95
CA GLU A 222 -28.31 5.50 10.68
C GLU A 222 -29.47 4.54 10.37
N ASP A 223 -29.51 3.96 9.16
CA ASP A 223 -30.51 2.97 8.73
C ASP A 223 -30.17 1.56 9.21
N GLY A 224 -29.00 1.36 9.79
CA GLY A 224 -28.50 0.07 10.28
C GLY A 224 -27.84 -0.77 9.19
N GLY A 225 -27.53 -0.19 8.03
CA GLY A 225 -26.63 -0.72 7.03
C GLY A 225 -25.23 -0.92 7.62
N ARG A 226 -24.43 -1.80 7.03
CA ARG A 226 -23.11 -2.15 7.57
C ARG A 226 -22.13 -2.43 6.48
N GLU A 227 -20.94 -1.87 6.66
CA GLU A 227 -19.77 -2.18 5.85
C GLU A 227 -18.63 -2.58 6.77
N VAL A 228 -17.86 -3.55 6.33
CA VAL A 228 -16.72 -4.10 7.06
C VAL A 228 -15.48 -3.93 6.21
N TYR A 229 -14.53 -3.18 6.72
CA TYR A 229 -13.21 -2.99 6.13
C TYR A 229 -12.22 -3.84 6.89
N ARG A 230 -11.38 -4.59 6.17
CA ARG A 230 -10.38 -5.51 6.75
C ARG A 230 -9.03 -5.29 6.11
N PHE A 231 -8.04 -5.04 6.97
CA PHE A 231 -6.66 -4.81 6.57
C PHE A 231 -5.80 -5.89 7.21
N TRP A 232 -5.35 -6.83 6.39
CA TRP A 232 -4.41 -7.86 6.78
C TRP A 232 -3.01 -7.29 6.73
N ILE A 233 -2.23 -7.47 7.79
CA ILE A 233 -0.89 -6.90 7.93
C ILE A 233 0.07 -8.05 8.23
N HIS A 234 0.94 -8.33 7.25
CA HIS A 234 1.99 -9.32 7.37
C HIS A 234 3.32 -8.66 7.64
N THR A 235 4.18 -9.37 8.38
CA THR A 235 5.58 -9.00 8.55
C THR A 235 6.45 -10.08 7.92
N PHE A 236 7.65 -9.69 7.47
CA PHE A 236 8.54 -10.58 6.76
C PHE A 236 9.95 -10.49 7.32
N SER A 237 10.60 -11.63 7.45
CA SER A 237 12.06 -11.67 7.53
C SER A 237 12.66 -11.56 6.13
N GLN A 238 13.93 -11.20 6.03
CA GLN A 238 14.65 -11.20 4.74
C GLN A 238 14.67 -12.60 4.11
N ASN A 239 14.69 -13.67 4.93
CA ASN A 239 14.63 -15.05 4.45
C ASN A 239 13.26 -15.37 3.82
N ASP A 240 12.16 -14.93 4.42
CA ASP A 240 10.81 -15.14 3.86
C ASP A 240 10.69 -14.47 2.48
N LEU A 241 11.20 -13.24 2.36
CA LEU A 241 11.24 -12.52 1.09
C LEU A 241 12.09 -13.25 0.05
N ALA A 242 13.27 -13.74 0.42
CA ALA A 242 14.13 -14.49 -0.48
C ALA A 242 13.45 -15.76 -1.02
N VAL A 243 12.73 -16.49 -0.16
CA VAL A 243 11.96 -17.69 -0.55
C VAL A 243 10.82 -17.31 -1.52
N LEU A 244 10.03 -16.30 -1.19
CA LEU A 244 8.90 -15.85 -2.02
C LEU A 244 9.37 -15.37 -3.40
N LEU A 245 10.41 -14.54 -3.44
CA LEU A 245 10.97 -13.99 -4.67
C LEU A 245 11.59 -15.08 -5.54
N SER A 246 12.35 -15.98 -4.95
CA SER A 246 12.96 -17.12 -5.66
C SER A 246 11.90 -18.05 -6.28
N ALA A 247 10.80 -18.31 -5.54
CA ALA A 247 9.71 -19.13 -6.06
C ALA A 247 9.00 -18.50 -7.28
N ALA A 248 9.02 -17.15 -7.39
CA ALA A 248 8.53 -16.42 -8.54
C ALA A 248 9.58 -16.19 -9.66
N GLY A 249 10.78 -16.74 -9.51
CA GLY A 249 11.86 -16.66 -10.49
C GLY A 249 12.82 -15.48 -10.33
N PHE A 250 12.62 -14.62 -9.32
CA PHE A 250 13.52 -13.51 -9.03
C PHE A 250 14.79 -13.96 -8.32
N ARG A 251 15.84 -13.15 -8.46
CA ARG A 251 17.00 -13.16 -7.58
C ARG A 251 16.89 -11.96 -6.64
N THR A 252 17.01 -12.18 -5.34
CA THR A 252 17.11 -11.10 -4.36
C THR A 252 18.50 -10.51 -4.45
N THR A 253 18.59 -9.23 -4.77
CA THR A 253 19.87 -8.52 -4.91
C THR A 253 20.30 -7.85 -3.61
N ALA A 254 19.34 -7.24 -2.90
CA ALA A 254 19.57 -6.59 -1.61
C ALA A 254 18.26 -6.47 -0.81
N CYS A 255 18.37 -6.55 0.52
CA CYS A 255 17.37 -6.06 1.44
C CYS A 255 18.06 -5.11 2.44
N SER A 256 17.46 -3.95 2.69
CA SER A 256 18.04 -2.89 3.50
C SER A 256 17.02 -2.40 4.52
N ASP A 257 17.42 -2.40 5.78
CA ASP A 257 16.76 -1.69 6.87
C ASP A 257 17.37 -0.28 6.98
N GLY A 258 16.76 0.64 7.70
CA GLY A 258 17.34 1.96 7.95
C GLY A 258 17.25 2.94 6.78
N VAL A 259 16.46 2.68 5.76
CA VAL A 259 16.26 3.60 4.62
C VAL A 259 15.39 4.79 5.00
N LEU A 260 14.46 4.59 5.94
CA LEU A 260 13.54 5.62 6.42
C LEU A 260 14.07 6.29 7.68
N PRO A 261 13.72 7.57 7.95
CA PRO A 261 14.00 8.20 9.23
C PRO A 261 13.13 7.62 10.35
N ASP A 262 13.61 7.67 11.60
CA ASP A 262 12.91 7.15 12.78
C ASP A 262 11.62 7.92 13.13
N SER A 263 11.41 9.09 12.53
CA SER A 263 10.25 9.94 12.76
C SER A 263 8.99 9.51 12.01
N GLU A 264 9.07 8.51 11.14
CA GLU A 264 7.92 7.98 10.41
C GLU A 264 7.10 7.02 11.30
N LEU A 265 5.83 6.83 10.98
CA LEU A 265 4.92 5.89 11.68
C LEU A 265 5.52 4.48 11.76
N TYR A 266 6.10 4.05 10.66
CA TYR A 266 6.95 2.87 10.60
C TYR A 266 8.38 3.34 10.37
N GLY A 267 9.13 3.54 11.47
CA GLY A 267 10.50 4.05 11.43
C GLY A 267 11.50 3.09 10.79
N SER A 268 12.74 3.50 10.76
CA SER A 268 13.81 2.82 10.01
C SER A 268 14.00 1.35 10.36
N GLU A 269 13.81 0.98 11.62
CA GLU A 269 13.97 -0.40 12.10
C GLU A 269 12.77 -1.31 11.82
N ALA A 270 11.60 -0.74 11.50
CA ALA A 270 10.36 -1.48 11.29
C ALA A 270 10.09 -1.84 9.82
N VAL A 271 10.81 -1.20 8.89
CA VAL A 271 10.60 -1.35 7.45
C VAL A 271 11.86 -1.83 6.75
N THR A 272 11.71 -2.88 5.97
CA THR A 272 12.76 -3.42 5.10
C THR A 272 12.43 -3.12 3.65
N PHE A 273 13.35 -2.46 2.95
CA PHE A 273 13.30 -2.30 1.48
C PHE A 273 14.00 -3.48 0.82
N CYS A 274 13.41 -4.01 -0.24
CA CYS A 274 13.94 -5.15 -0.95
C CYS A 274 14.01 -4.91 -2.45
N LEU A 275 15.13 -5.29 -3.05
CA LEU A 275 15.35 -5.28 -4.49
C LEU A 275 15.46 -6.71 -4.99
N ALA A 276 14.76 -7.00 -6.09
CA ALA A 276 14.82 -8.31 -6.74
C ALA A 276 14.93 -8.13 -8.25
N SER A 277 15.85 -8.85 -8.89
CA SER A 277 16.08 -8.77 -10.34
C SER A 277 15.43 -9.93 -11.08
N LYS A 278 14.93 -9.64 -12.30
CA LYS A 278 14.53 -10.68 -13.26
C LYS A 278 15.72 -11.29 -13.94
#